data_04a124f923c83fe0465f8956ee84f0fc
#
_entry.id   04a124f923c83fe0465f8956ee84f0fc
#
_cell.length_a   1.000
_cell.length_b   1.000
_cell.length_c   1.000
_cell.angle_alpha   90.00
_cell.angle_beta   90.00
_cell.angle_gamma   90.00
#
_symmetry.space_group_name_H-M   'P 1'
#
loop_
_entity.id
_entity.type
_entity.pdbx_description
1 polymer ?
#
loop_
_entity_poly.entity_id
_entity_poly.type
_entity_poly.pdbx_seq_one_letter_code
_entity_poly.pdbx_strand_id
1 'polypeptide(L)'
;MTKHNKKCSIDGCDRKHHAKSWCQLHYGRWFRNGDPEFASYVKTETPEESFALRTEWQSDCLIWTGSRSKHGYGVIRVDGRLVYIHHYTWERANGPIPEGMKIDHKNHCDPACCNVDHLRLATAAQNNYNRSGANKGSKSGIRNIYPQRDKWQVLVQKEGKLHYFGVYDDLDEAAEVAEQARRNLFGEFAGRN
;
A
#
# COMPACT_ATOMS: atom_id res chain seq x y z
N MET A 1 -21.14 40.99 34.50
CA MET A 1 -21.52 40.48 33.16
C MET A 1 -21.14 39.01 33.11
N THR A 2 -22.08 38.12 33.32
CA THR A 2 -21.87 36.66 33.29
C THR A 2 -21.60 36.22 31.83
N LYS A 3 -20.38 35.82 31.54
CA LYS A 3 -20.05 35.16 30.25
C LYS A 3 -20.84 33.86 30.17
N HIS A 4 -21.97 33.85 29.44
CA HIS A 4 -22.72 32.64 29.19
C HIS A 4 -21.78 31.64 28.48
N ASN A 5 -21.46 30.58 29.19
CA ASN A 5 -20.67 29.44 28.65
C ASN A 5 -21.61 28.66 27.73
N LYS A 6 -21.78 29.15 26.49
CA LYS A 6 -22.61 28.47 25.49
C LYS A 6 -22.02 27.10 25.20
N LYS A 7 -22.84 26.06 25.24
CA LYS A 7 -22.49 24.69 24.84
C LYS A 7 -22.70 24.49 23.35
N CYS A 8 -22.17 23.41 22.83
CA CYS A 8 -22.42 22.95 21.47
C CYS A 8 -23.91 22.64 21.28
N SER A 9 -24.46 23.02 20.14
CA SER A 9 -25.88 22.78 19.82
C SER A 9 -26.18 21.36 19.31
N ILE A 10 -25.15 20.54 19.09
CA ILE A 10 -25.34 19.14 18.72
C ILE A 10 -25.81 18.35 19.93
N ASP A 11 -26.85 17.56 19.72
CA ASP A 11 -27.48 16.77 20.77
C ASP A 11 -26.47 15.80 21.42
N GLY A 12 -26.51 15.70 22.75
CA GLY A 12 -25.53 14.87 23.49
C GLY A 12 -24.11 15.43 23.57
N CYS A 13 -23.83 16.63 23.05
CA CYS A 13 -22.49 17.22 23.09
C CYS A 13 -22.34 18.29 24.19
N ASP A 14 -21.65 17.98 25.27
CA ASP A 14 -21.38 18.91 26.39
C ASP A 14 -20.17 19.83 26.19
N ARG A 15 -19.53 19.82 25.03
CA ARG A 15 -18.34 20.64 24.76
C ARG A 15 -18.68 22.12 24.62
N LYS A 16 -17.76 22.97 25.05
CA LYS A 16 -17.86 24.42 24.91
C LYS A 16 -18.03 24.83 23.45
N HIS A 17 -18.92 25.80 23.19
CA HIS A 17 -19.11 26.45 21.90
C HIS A 17 -17.79 27.06 21.38
N HIS A 18 -17.54 26.90 20.07
CA HIS A 18 -16.42 27.50 19.35
C HIS A 18 -16.92 28.47 18.26
N ALA A 19 -17.64 27.98 17.25
CA ALA A 19 -18.18 28.78 16.13
C ALA A 19 -19.47 28.16 15.59
N LYS A 20 -20.34 28.96 14.95
CA LYS A 20 -21.61 28.50 14.34
C LYS A 20 -22.48 27.64 15.30
N SER A 21 -22.50 27.98 16.58
CA SER A 21 -23.18 27.22 17.65
C SER A 21 -22.59 25.81 17.91
N TRP A 22 -21.47 25.44 17.32
CA TRP A 22 -20.81 24.15 17.51
C TRP A 22 -19.50 24.24 18.28
N CYS A 23 -19.09 23.15 18.91
CA CYS A 23 -17.74 23.02 19.47
C CYS A 23 -16.69 22.89 18.35
N GLN A 24 -15.43 23.01 18.70
CA GLN A 24 -14.32 22.93 17.75
C GLN A 24 -14.33 21.64 16.91
N LEU A 25 -14.75 20.50 17.49
CA LEU A 25 -14.86 19.23 16.78
C LEU A 25 -15.94 19.28 15.69
N HIS A 26 -17.18 19.68 16.06
CA HIS A 26 -18.32 19.71 15.15
C HIS A 26 -18.17 20.82 14.10
N TYR A 27 -17.60 21.97 14.48
CA TYR A 27 -17.23 23.02 13.53
C TYR A 27 -16.20 22.51 12.51
N GLY A 28 -15.16 21.79 12.96
CA GLY A 28 -14.14 21.22 12.09
C GLY A 28 -14.68 20.12 11.15
N ARG A 29 -15.66 19.33 11.59
CA ARG A 29 -16.37 18.36 10.74
C ARG A 29 -17.16 19.06 9.65
N TRP A 30 -17.97 20.05 10.03
CA TRP A 30 -18.72 20.86 9.07
C TRP A 30 -17.80 21.55 8.06
N PHE A 31 -16.71 22.15 8.51
CA PHE A 31 -15.77 22.85 7.64
C PHE A 31 -15.14 21.95 6.57
N ARG A 32 -14.84 20.70 6.93
CA ARG A 32 -14.20 19.72 6.01
C ARG A 32 -15.19 18.93 5.15
N ASN A 33 -16.38 18.66 5.66
CA ASN A 33 -17.31 17.68 5.07
C ASN A 33 -18.72 18.25 4.83
N GLY A 34 -18.96 19.52 5.20
CA GLY A 34 -20.29 20.15 5.07
C GLY A 34 -21.31 19.74 6.14
N ASP A 35 -20.99 18.75 6.98
CA ASP A 35 -21.87 18.20 8.01
C ASP A 35 -21.18 18.20 9.39
N PRO A 36 -21.77 18.85 10.43
CA PRO A 36 -21.17 18.90 11.76
C PRO A 36 -21.23 17.55 12.51
N GLU A 37 -22.15 16.67 12.14
CA GLU A 37 -22.30 15.35 12.75
C GLU A 37 -21.52 14.27 11.98
N PHE A 38 -20.99 14.62 10.80
CA PHE A 38 -20.22 13.68 10.00
C PHE A 38 -19.08 13.05 10.79
N ALA A 39 -19.25 11.79 11.15
CA ALA A 39 -18.21 10.98 11.77
C ALA A 39 -17.50 10.17 10.68
N SER A 40 -16.42 10.71 10.13
CA SER A 40 -15.56 9.98 9.19
C SER A 40 -14.87 8.76 9.82
N TYR A 41 -15.02 8.61 11.13
CA TYR A 41 -14.38 7.57 11.92
C TYR A 41 -15.39 6.91 12.86
N VAL A 42 -15.75 5.69 12.55
CA VAL A 42 -16.43 4.82 13.51
C VAL A 42 -15.37 4.28 14.47
N LYS A 43 -15.48 4.62 15.76
CA LYS A 43 -14.60 4.07 16.79
C LYS A 43 -14.87 2.57 16.90
N THR A 44 -13.83 1.78 16.73
CA THR A 44 -13.86 0.34 16.95
C THR A 44 -13.11 0.02 18.23
N GLU A 45 -13.56 -0.96 18.97
CA GLU A 45 -12.92 -1.36 20.24
C GLU A 45 -11.78 -2.37 19.95
N THR A 46 -11.95 -3.20 18.93
CA THR A 46 -10.97 -4.26 18.59
C THR A 46 -10.40 -4.12 17.18
N PRO A 47 -9.23 -4.71 16.91
CA PRO A 47 -8.69 -4.80 15.55
C PRO A 47 -9.61 -5.57 14.61
N GLU A 48 -10.30 -6.60 15.10
CA GLU A 48 -11.24 -7.44 14.35
C GLU A 48 -12.43 -6.63 13.85
N GLU A 49 -13.06 -5.85 14.73
CA GLU A 49 -14.14 -4.93 14.35
C GLU A 49 -13.67 -3.90 13.33
N SER A 50 -12.46 -3.36 13.56
CA SER A 50 -11.85 -2.40 12.65
C SER A 50 -11.60 -3.02 11.27
N PHE A 51 -11.14 -4.26 11.23
CA PHE A 51 -10.91 -5.02 10.01
C PHE A 51 -12.23 -5.28 9.27
N ALA A 52 -13.23 -5.82 9.95
CA ALA A 52 -14.53 -6.14 9.36
C ALA A 52 -15.23 -4.88 8.78
N LEU A 53 -15.16 -3.75 9.50
CA LEU A 53 -15.80 -2.51 9.09
C LEU A 53 -15.10 -1.80 7.93
N ARG A 54 -13.78 -2.00 7.77
CA ARG A 54 -12.93 -1.22 6.85
C ARG A 54 -12.26 -2.08 5.79
N THR A 55 -12.84 -3.21 5.47
CA THR A 55 -12.45 -4.01 4.31
C THR A 55 -13.61 -4.15 3.35
N GLU A 56 -13.32 -4.09 2.06
CA GLU A 56 -14.29 -4.32 0.99
C GLU A 56 -13.65 -5.12 -0.15
N TRP A 57 -14.45 -5.95 -0.79
CA TRP A 57 -14.01 -6.67 -1.98
C TRP A 57 -14.07 -5.77 -3.20
N GLN A 58 -12.95 -5.67 -3.91
CA GLN A 58 -12.84 -5.01 -5.21
C GLN A 58 -12.25 -6.03 -6.19
N SER A 59 -13.08 -6.62 -7.03
CA SER A 59 -12.74 -7.81 -7.82
C SER A 59 -12.28 -8.96 -6.91
N ASP A 60 -11.06 -9.44 -7.07
CA ASP A 60 -10.43 -10.50 -6.28
C ASP A 60 -9.57 -9.97 -5.12
N CYS A 61 -9.47 -8.65 -4.97
CA CYS A 61 -8.73 -8.00 -3.88
C CYS A 61 -9.64 -7.66 -2.71
N LEU A 62 -9.26 -8.04 -1.49
CA LEU A 62 -9.84 -7.51 -0.26
C LEU A 62 -9.09 -6.23 0.12
N ILE A 63 -9.71 -5.07 -0.10
CA ILE A 63 -9.07 -3.77 0.06
C ILE A 63 -9.37 -3.16 1.42
N TRP A 64 -8.32 -2.73 2.12
CA TRP A 64 -8.45 -1.92 3.32
C TRP A 64 -8.80 -0.47 2.99
N THR A 65 -9.96 -0.01 3.48
CA THR A 65 -10.49 1.35 3.28
C THR A 65 -10.17 2.29 4.43
N GLY A 66 -9.49 1.80 5.47
CA GLY A 66 -9.06 2.60 6.61
C GLY A 66 -7.79 3.43 6.34
N SER A 67 -7.07 3.78 7.40
CA SER A 67 -5.86 4.61 7.30
C SER A 67 -4.77 3.93 6.46
N ARG A 68 -4.01 4.74 5.69
CA ARG A 68 -2.89 4.29 4.86
C ARG A 68 -1.61 5.01 5.25
N SER A 69 -0.48 4.35 5.08
CA SER A 69 0.86 4.95 5.18
C SER A 69 1.15 5.86 3.97
N LYS A 70 2.23 6.64 4.04
CA LYS A 70 2.68 7.50 2.93
C LYS A 70 2.99 6.74 1.62
N HIS A 71 3.16 5.43 1.69
CA HIS A 71 3.43 4.56 0.55
C HIS A 71 2.18 3.79 0.08
N GLY A 72 0.98 4.13 0.59
CA GLY A 72 -0.29 3.52 0.21
C GLY A 72 -0.65 2.25 0.98
N TYR A 73 0.25 1.68 1.77
CA TYR A 73 -0.05 0.48 2.56
C TYR A 73 -1.09 0.76 3.63
N GLY A 74 -2.10 -0.10 3.71
CA GLY A 74 -3.08 -0.06 4.78
C GLY A 74 -2.44 -0.26 6.16
N VAL A 75 -2.91 0.47 7.18
CA VAL A 75 -2.42 0.34 8.55
C VAL A 75 -3.59 0.17 9.52
N ILE A 76 -3.44 -0.75 10.45
CA ILE A 76 -4.39 -1.05 11.53
C ILE A 76 -3.69 -0.92 12.89
N ARG A 77 -4.44 -0.58 13.93
CA ARG A 77 -3.91 -0.54 15.29
C ARG A 77 -4.17 -1.86 16.01
N VAL A 78 -3.12 -2.51 16.47
CA VAL A 78 -3.15 -3.74 17.25
C VAL A 78 -2.36 -3.47 18.55
N ASP A 79 -2.94 -3.68 19.70
CA ASP A 79 -2.32 -3.48 21.03
C ASP A 79 -1.58 -2.14 21.15
N GLY A 80 -2.21 -1.06 20.68
CA GLY A 80 -1.66 0.29 20.71
C GLY A 80 -0.60 0.60 19.63
N ARG A 81 -0.15 -0.37 18.84
CA ARG A 81 0.85 -0.23 17.79
C ARG A 81 0.21 -0.19 16.39
N LEU A 82 0.82 0.54 15.46
CA LEU A 82 0.43 0.50 14.05
C LEU A 82 1.11 -0.67 13.35
N VAL A 83 0.30 -1.53 12.76
CA VAL A 83 0.74 -2.72 12.00
C VAL A 83 0.24 -2.56 10.55
N TYR A 84 1.00 -3.02 9.58
CA TYR A 84 0.52 -3.08 8.21
C TYR A 84 -0.60 -4.11 8.09
N ILE A 85 -1.66 -3.77 7.34
CA ILE A 85 -2.86 -4.62 7.24
C ILE A 85 -2.54 -5.99 6.64
N HIS A 86 -1.67 -6.08 5.65
CA HIS A 86 -1.25 -7.34 5.04
C HIS A 86 -0.41 -8.22 6.00
N HIS A 87 0.35 -7.63 6.96
CA HIS A 87 0.99 -8.39 8.04
C HIS A 87 -0.06 -8.94 8.99
N TYR A 88 -1.01 -8.08 9.42
CA TYR A 88 -2.09 -8.49 10.32
C TYR A 88 -2.89 -9.68 9.77
N THR A 89 -3.29 -9.63 8.49
CA THR A 89 -4.05 -10.72 7.87
C THR A 89 -3.23 -11.98 7.66
N TRP A 90 -1.96 -11.81 7.25
CA TRP A 90 -1.05 -12.95 7.12
C TRP A 90 -0.86 -13.69 8.43
N GLU A 91 -0.51 -12.99 9.52
CA GLU A 91 -0.22 -13.59 10.82
C GLU A 91 -1.43 -14.27 11.44
N ARG A 92 -2.63 -13.75 11.19
CA ARG A 92 -3.87 -14.41 11.63
C ARG A 92 -4.14 -15.73 10.90
N ALA A 93 -3.79 -15.81 9.64
CA ALA A 93 -4.06 -16.97 8.80
C ALA A 93 -2.94 -18.02 8.87
N ASN A 94 -1.68 -17.59 8.97
CA ASN A 94 -0.51 -18.45 8.79
C ASN A 94 0.44 -18.47 10.01
N GLY A 95 0.16 -17.67 11.04
CA GLY A 95 1.06 -17.51 12.18
C GLY A 95 2.17 -16.47 11.91
N PRO A 96 3.13 -16.35 12.84
CA PRO A 96 4.13 -15.28 12.83
C PRO A 96 5.01 -15.32 11.57
N ILE A 97 5.38 -14.14 11.09
CA ILE A 97 6.29 -13.98 9.95
C ILE A 97 7.68 -14.45 10.38
N PRO A 98 8.30 -15.43 9.69
CA PRO A 98 9.63 -15.91 10.03
C PRO A 98 10.69 -14.80 9.97
N GLU A 99 11.72 -14.89 10.81
CA GLU A 99 12.82 -13.93 10.82
C GLU A 99 13.49 -13.82 9.45
N GLY A 100 13.78 -12.60 9.02
CA GLY A 100 14.39 -12.30 7.70
C GLY A 100 13.41 -12.33 6.52
N MET A 101 12.17 -12.80 6.73
CA MET A 101 11.14 -12.80 5.69
C MET A 101 10.28 -11.53 5.71
N LYS A 102 9.67 -11.23 4.59
CA LYS A 102 8.71 -10.14 4.38
C LYS A 102 7.44 -10.69 3.75
N ILE A 103 6.34 -9.96 3.92
CA ILE A 103 5.13 -10.24 3.17
C ILE A 103 5.16 -9.43 1.87
N ASP A 104 4.96 -10.11 0.77
CA ASP A 104 4.94 -9.57 -0.59
C ASP A 104 3.58 -9.85 -1.26
N HIS A 105 3.13 -8.92 -2.12
CA HIS A 105 1.91 -9.10 -2.91
C HIS A 105 2.21 -9.83 -4.21
N LYS A 106 1.58 -11.00 -4.44
CA LYS A 106 1.79 -11.84 -5.63
C LYS A 106 1.45 -11.12 -6.94
N ASN A 107 0.35 -10.39 -6.97
CA ASN A 107 -0.29 -9.90 -8.20
C ASN A 107 -0.18 -8.39 -8.39
N HIS A 108 0.77 -7.73 -7.74
CA HIS A 108 0.91 -6.28 -7.77
C HIS A 108 -0.42 -5.55 -7.50
N CYS A 109 -1.16 -6.05 -6.51
CA CYS A 109 -2.39 -5.44 -6.02
C CYS A 109 -2.13 -4.04 -5.47
N ASP A 110 -3.23 -3.31 -5.21
CA ASP A 110 -3.16 -2.11 -4.37
C ASP A 110 -2.38 -2.44 -3.08
N PRO A 111 -1.45 -1.59 -2.62
CA PRO A 111 -0.71 -1.80 -1.36
C PRO A 111 -1.59 -1.99 -0.12
N ALA A 112 -2.87 -1.61 -0.19
CA ALA A 112 -3.85 -1.85 0.85
C ALA A 112 -4.64 -3.17 0.67
N CYS A 113 -4.31 -4.00 -0.32
CA CYS A 113 -4.88 -5.34 -0.43
C CYS A 113 -4.43 -6.17 0.78
N CYS A 114 -5.39 -6.83 1.40
CA CYS A 114 -5.19 -7.70 2.56
C CYS A 114 -5.78 -9.12 2.35
N ASN A 115 -6.08 -9.48 1.08
CA ASN A 115 -6.44 -10.84 0.73
C ASN A 115 -5.23 -11.76 0.92
N VAL A 116 -5.33 -12.73 1.82
CA VAL A 116 -4.24 -13.67 2.16
C VAL A 116 -3.77 -14.46 0.95
N ASP A 117 -4.68 -14.82 0.03
CA ASP A 117 -4.34 -15.54 -1.20
C ASP A 117 -3.46 -14.73 -2.15
N HIS A 118 -3.47 -13.41 -2.02
CA HIS A 118 -2.61 -12.49 -2.77
C HIS A 118 -1.27 -12.21 -2.09
N LEU A 119 -1.06 -12.74 -0.89
CA LEU A 119 0.17 -12.56 -0.11
C LEU A 119 1.07 -13.79 -0.22
N ARG A 120 2.35 -13.58 0.02
CA ARG A 120 3.34 -14.65 0.14
C ARG A 120 4.51 -14.20 0.99
N LEU A 121 5.25 -15.16 1.53
CA LEU A 121 6.57 -14.90 2.13
C LEU A 121 7.60 -14.64 1.03
N ALA A 122 8.46 -13.67 1.26
CA ALA A 122 9.56 -13.33 0.37
C ALA A 122 10.79 -12.92 1.17
N THR A 123 11.97 -13.27 0.69
CA THR A 123 13.22 -12.66 1.18
C THR A 123 13.28 -11.19 0.73
N ALA A 124 14.18 -10.39 1.33
CA ALA A 124 14.40 -9.02 0.89
C ALA A 124 14.80 -8.94 -0.60
N ALA A 125 15.60 -9.90 -1.10
CA ALA A 125 15.99 -9.98 -2.50
C ALA A 125 14.79 -10.28 -3.41
N GLN A 126 13.99 -11.29 -3.08
CA GLN A 126 12.78 -11.65 -3.83
C GLN A 126 11.78 -10.49 -3.90
N ASN A 127 11.53 -9.83 -2.77
CA ASN A 127 10.65 -8.66 -2.73
C ASN A 127 11.17 -7.51 -3.60
N ASN A 128 12.50 -7.31 -3.69
CA ASN A 128 13.10 -6.34 -4.60
C ASN A 128 12.98 -6.75 -6.08
N TYR A 129 13.02 -8.05 -6.39
CA TYR A 129 12.80 -8.54 -7.75
C TYR A 129 11.34 -8.34 -8.19
N ASN A 130 10.39 -8.49 -7.28
CA ASN A 130 8.95 -8.36 -7.54
C ASN A 130 8.45 -6.91 -7.69
N ARG A 131 9.31 -5.90 -7.72
CA ARG A 131 8.87 -4.53 -7.94
C ARG A 131 8.23 -4.33 -9.33
N SER A 132 7.33 -3.37 -9.44
CA SER A 132 6.77 -2.90 -10.70
C SER A 132 7.53 -1.67 -11.22
N GLY A 133 7.64 -1.57 -12.55
CA GLY A 133 8.21 -0.41 -13.24
C GLY A 133 9.72 -0.26 -13.15
N ALA A 134 10.26 0.53 -14.05
CA ALA A 134 11.67 0.91 -14.10
C ALA A 134 12.02 1.92 -13.00
N ASN A 135 13.30 2.11 -12.73
CA ASN A 135 13.77 3.18 -11.85
C ASN A 135 13.40 4.55 -12.43
N LYS A 136 13.14 5.53 -11.57
CA LYS A 136 12.73 6.90 -11.95
C LYS A 136 13.65 7.60 -12.96
N GLY A 137 14.92 7.22 -13.02
CA GLY A 137 15.91 7.76 -13.97
C GLY A 137 16.15 6.89 -15.21
N SER A 138 15.32 5.85 -15.43
CA SER A 138 15.47 4.97 -16.60
C SER A 138 15.24 5.73 -17.90
N LYS A 139 16.19 5.67 -18.84
CA LYS A 139 16.06 6.28 -20.17
C LYS A 139 15.11 5.51 -21.08
N SER A 140 15.02 4.18 -20.92
CA SER A 140 14.08 3.35 -21.66
C SER A 140 12.65 3.38 -21.08
N GLY A 141 12.49 3.76 -19.81
CA GLY A 141 11.24 3.59 -19.07
C GLY A 141 10.91 2.12 -18.75
N ILE A 142 11.75 1.18 -19.14
CA ILE A 142 11.55 -0.27 -19.01
C ILE A 142 12.61 -0.87 -18.10
N ARG A 143 12.21 -1.82 -17.26
CA ARG A 143 13.14 -2.50 -16.34
C ARG A 143 14.17 -3.34 -17.10
N ASN A 144 15.44 -3.27 -16.63
CA ASN A 144 16.54 -4.07 -17.13
C ASN A 144 16.98 -3.75 -18.56
N ILE A 145 16.51 -2.62 -19.13
CA ILE A 145 16.92 -2.13 -20.43
C ILE A 145 17.69 -0.82 -20.27
N TYR A 146 18.86 -0.78 -20.88
CA TYR A 146 19.79 0.35 -20.79
C TYR A 146 20.20 0.80 -22.20
N PRO A 147 20.38 2.09 -22.45
CA PRO A 147 20.88 2.57 -23.73
C PRO A 147 22.33 2.13 -23.93
N GLN A 148 22.63 1.68 -25.14
CA GLN A 148 23.99 1.36 -25.59
C GLN A 148 24.20 1.96 -26.97
N ARG A 149 24.79 3.17 -27.04
CA ARG A 149 24.84 4.01 -28.25
C ARG A 149 23.42 4.28 -28.76
N ASP A 150 23.07 3.84 -29.97
CA ASP A 150 21.78 3.93 -30.65
C ASP A 150 20.88 2.70 -30.47
N LYS A 151 21.30 1.75 -29.60
CA LYS A 151 20.61 0.47 -29.35
C LYS A 151 20.23 0.30 -27.88
N TRP A 152 19.57 -0.79 -27.57
CA TRP A 152 19.07 -1.17 -26.25
C TRP A 152 19.72 -2.45 -25.74
N GLN A 153 20.43 -2.35 -24.62
CA GLN A 153 21.05 -3.49 -23.95
C GLN A 153 20.16 -4.05 -22.85
N VAL A 154 20.00 -5.36 -22.80
CA VAL A 154 19.26 -6.06 -21.74
C VAL A 154 20.24 -6.67 -20.73
N LEU A 155 20.13 -6.19 -19.46
CA LEU A 155 20.95 -6.63 -18.32
C LEU A 155 20.07 -6.89 -17.12
N VAL A 156 20.19 -8.08 -16.52
CA VAL A 156 19.45 -8.44 -15.29
C VAL A 156 20.45 -8.82 -14.21
N GLN A 157 20.34 -8.19 -13.03
CA GLN A 157 21.18 -8.54 -11.89
C GLN A 157 20.44 -9.51 -10.95
N LYS A 158 21.11 -10.63 -10.61
CA LYS A 158 20.65 -11.59 -9.61
C LYS A 158 21.81 -11.92 -8.66
N GLU A 159 21.59 -11.81 -7.36
CA GLU A 159 22.58 -12.19 -6.32
C GLU A 159 23.97 -11.58 -6.54
N GLY A 160 24.00 -10.28 -6.90
CA GLY A 160 25.23 -9.56 -7.19
C GLY A 160 25.83 -9.84 -8.58
N LYS A 161 25.38 -10.88 -9.29
CA LYS A 161 25.85 -11.25 -10.62
C LYS A 161 25.01 -10.59 -11.71
N LEU A 162 25.69 -10.02 -12.71
CA LEU A 162 25.07 -9.41 -13.87
C LEU A 162 24.91 -10.43 -14.99
N HIS A 163 23.69 -10.60 -15.49
CA HIS A 163 23.37 -11.47 -16.62
C HIS A 163 23.09 -10.61 -17.84
N TYR A 164 23.79 -10.88 -18.93
CA TYR A 164 23.65 -10.21 -20.22
C TYR A 164 22.77 -11.02 -21.15
N PHE A 165 21.78 -10.37 -21.79
CA PHE A 165 20.79 -10.99 -22.67
C PHE A 165 20.76 -10.42 -24.08
N GLY A 166 21.72 -9.56 -24.43
CA GLY A 166 21.87 -9.05 -25.80
C GLY A 166 21.69 -7.54 -25.94
N VAL A 167 21.82 -7.09 -27.18
CA VAL A 167 21.61 -5.71 -27.63
C VAL A 167 20.66 -5.73 -28.83
N TYR A 168 19.68 -4.87 -28.82
CA TYR A 168 18.56 -4.83 -29.77
C TYR A 168 18.43 -3.45 -30.37
N ASP A 169 18.05 -3.37 -31.62
CA ASP A 169 17.75 -2.12 -32.30
C ASP A 169 16.37 -1.61 -31.86
N ASP A 170 15.43 -2.53 -31.67
CA ASP A 170 14.06 -2.23 -31.28
C ASP A 170 13.86 -2.33 -29.76
N LEU A 171 13.12 -1.35 -29.20
CA LEU A 171 12.86 -1.27 -27.76
C LEU A 171 11.83 -2.32 -27.32
N ASP A 172 10.84 -2.63 -28.15
CA ASP A 172 9.79 -3.60 -27.81
C ASP A 172 10.36 -5.01 -27.83
N GLU A 173 11.25 -5.35 -28.78
CA GLU A 173 12.00 -6.61 -28.77
C GLU A 173 12.85 -6.73 -27.49
N ALA A 174 13.58 -5.67 -27.14
CA ALA A 174 14.36 -5.65 -25.91
C ALA A 174 13.47 -5.83 -24.65
N ALA A 175 12.23 -5.29 -24.67
CA ALA A 175 11.28 -5.42 -23.56
C ALA A 175 10.80 -6.85 -23.37
N GLU A 176 10.48 -7.56 -24.45
CA GLU A 176 10.09 -8.97 -24.42
C GLU A 176 11.21 -9.84 -23.87
N VAL A 177 12.45 -9.63 -24.35
CA VAL A 177 13.63 -10.36 -23.85
C VAL A 177 13.88 -10.06 -22.38
N ALA A 178 13.77 -8.81 -21.96
CA ALA A 178 13.95 -8.41 -20.55
C ALA A 178 12.88 -9.04 -19.65
N GLU A 179 11.63 -9.13 -20.10
CA GLU A 179 10.57 -9.81 -19.36
C GLU A 179 10.82 -11.29 -19.24
N GLN A 180 11.17 -11.96 -20.34
CA GLN A 180 11.47 -13.39 -20.34
C GLN A 180 12.70 -13.71 -19.48
N ALA A 181 13.73 -12.87 -19.51
CA ALA A 181 14.91 -12.99 -18.67
C ALA A 181 14.55 -12.88 -17.17
N ARG A 182 13.70 -11.93 -16.79
CA ARG A 182 13.20 -11.83 -15.41
C ARG A 182 12.41 -13.07 -15.00
N ARG A 183 11.50 -13.56 -15.85
CA ARG A 183 10.72 -14.78 -15.57
C ARG A 183 11.63 -15.99 -15.36
N ASN A 184 12.64 -16.16 -16.19
CA ASN A 184 13.60 -17.28 -16.08
C ASN A 184 14.47 -17.18 -14.82
N LEU A 185 14.92 -15.97 -14.45
CA LEU A 185 15.80 -15.77 -13.30
C LEU A 185 15.07 -15.72 -11.95
N PHE A 186 13.87 -15.15 -11.90
CA PHE A 186 13.18 -14.85 -10.65
C PHE A 186 11.89 -15.66 -10.46
N GLY A 187 11.45 -16.41 -11.47
CA GLY A 187 10.22 -17.20 -11.41
C GLY A 187 9.01 -16.32 -11.07
N GLU A 188 8.25 -16.72 -10.06
CA GLU A 188 7.08 -15.99 -9.58
C GLU A 188 7.37 -14.59 -9.04
N PHE A 189 8.64 -14.27 -8.72
CA PHE A 189 9.08 -12.94 -8.27
C PHE A 189 9.57 -12.03 -9.40
N ALA A 190 9.29 -12.34 -10.65
CA ALA A 190 9.80 -11.58 -11.81
C ALA A 190 9.35 -10.11 -11.84
N GLY A 191 8.28 -9.77 -11.17
CA GLY A 191 7.68 -8.44 -11.20
C GLY A 191 7.18 -8.07 -12.61
N ARG A 192 6.67 -6.84 -12.74
CA ARG A 192 6.19 -6.29 -14.01
C ARG A 192 6.95 -5.03 -14.41
N ASN A 193 6.78 -4.62 -15.62
CA ASN A 193 7.14 -3.28 -16.10
C ASN A 193 6.09 -2.29 -15.71
#